data_00b714a054e56cb050e6793fd348715a
#
_entry.id   00b714a054e56cb050e6793fd348715a
#
_cell.length_a   1.000
_cell.length_b   1.000
_cell.length_c   1.000
_cell.angle_alpha   90.00
_cell.angle_beta   90.00
_cell.angle_gamma   90.00
#
_symmetry.space_group_name_H-M   'P 1'
#
loop_
_entity.id
_entity.type
_entity.pdbx_description
1 polymer ?
#
loop_
_entity_poly.entity_id
_entity_poly.type
_entity_poly.pdbx_seq_one_letter_code
_entity_poly.pdbx_strand_id
1 'polypeptide(L)'
;MDKNGIIIRVIITLLFLVSLYFVEAGFCGSSVIAKYNDGFGTVDMKNYDVKMVQNALSPMNEKEIKVYKLYYLVDFIFVLCFGAFQLMLVNDVFSFERSKLITYIIFGVPIFRGICDIIENAILLWTLHTYPVINEMAISISAKFTSAKLMSIKVWILLVAIGLIWRVILYLKR
;
A
#
# COMPACT_ATOMS: atom_id res chain seq x y z
N MET A 1 29.31 -4.72 1.39
CA MET A 1 28.31 -3.83 0.73
C MET A 1 29.06 -2.61 0.27
N ASP A 2 28.96 -2.26 -0.99
CA ASP A 2 29.64 -1.08 -1.52
C ASP A 2 28.94 0.23 -1.10
N LYS A 3 29.64 1.35 -1.18
CA LYS A 3 29.13 2.66 -0.76
C LYS A 3 27.85 3.06 -1.55
N ASN A 4 27.79 2.71 -2.82
CA ASN A 4 26.63 3.02 -3.68
C ASN A 4 25.38 2.22 -3.24
N GLY A 5 25.54 0.94 -2.86
CA GLY A 5 24.46 0.14 -2.35
C GLY A 5 23.85 0.66 -1.04
N ILE A 6 24.66 1.26 -0.17
CA ILE A 6 24.18 1.91 1.07
C ILE A 6 23.34 3.14 0.72
N ILE A 7 23.86 4.00 -0.18
CA ILE A 7 23.18 5.23 -0.58
C ILE A 7 21.79 4.92 -1.18
N ILE A 8 21.71 3.94 -2.08
CA ILE A 8 20.42 3.54 -2.70
C ILE A 8 19.41 3.10 -1.64
N ARG A 9 19.81 2.29 -0.65
CA ARG A 9 18.92 1.86 0.43
C ARG A 9 18.41 3.02 1.27
N VAL A 10 19.28 3.96 1.60
CA VAL A 10 18.90 5.17 2.34
C VAL A 10 17.89 5.98 1.53
N ILE A 11 18.11 6.19 0.24
CA ILE A 11 17.19 6.93 -0.64
C ILE A 11 15.82 6.24 -0.69
N ILE A 12 15.78 4.92 -0.93
CA ILE A 12 14.50 4.17 -1.00
C ILE A 12 13.76 4.27 0.34
N THR A 13 14.46 4.13 1.47
CA THR A 13 13.84 4.24 2.79
C THR A 13 13.30 5.64 3.04
N LEU A 14 14.03 6.69 2.68
CA LEU A 14 13.57 8.07 2.81
C LEU A 14 12.36 8.36 1.92
N LEU A 15 12.36 7.91 0.67
CA LEU A 15 11.21 8.07 -0.24
C LEU A 15 9.96 7.38 0.32
N PHE A 16 10.11 6.17 0.87
CA PHE A 16 9.01 5.47 1.54
C PHE A 16 8.48 6.25 2.74
N LEU A 17 9.36 6.70 3.65
CA LEU A 17 8.94 7.45 4.84
C LEU A 17 8.27 8.78 4.51
N VAL A 18 8.79 9.51 3.52
CA VAL A 18 8.21 10.77 3.05
C VAL A 18 6.83 10.52 2.41
N SER A 19 6.71 9.51 1.53
CA SER A 19 5.42 9.18 0.91
C SER A 19 4.39 8.70 1.95
N LEU A 20 4.79 7.91 2.94
CA LEU A 20 3.96 7.50 4.07
C LEU A 20 3.44 8.72 4.86
N TYR A 21 4.32 9.68 5.15
CA TYR A 21 3.90 10.91 5.83
C TYR A 21 2.82 11.66 5.03
N PHE A 22 2.97 11.78 3.70
CA PHE A 22 1.98 12.47 2.87
C PHE A 22 0.64 11.73 2.81
N VAL A 23 0.62 10.40 2.75
CA VAL A 23 -0.60 9.60 2.75
C VAL A 23 -1.31 9.62 4.11
N GLU A 24 -0.58 9.68 5.23
CA GLU A 24 -1.17 9.66 6.56
C GLU A 24 -1.51 11.06 7.09
N ALA A 25 -0.55 11.97 7.07
CA ALA A 25 -0.61 13.27 7.75
C ALA A 25 -0.40 14.48 6.83
N GLY A 26 -0.23 14.28 5.52
CA GLY A 26 -0.08 15.34 4.54
C GLY A 26 -1.36 16.16 4.34
N PHE A 27 -1.27 17.19 3.50
CA PHE A 27 -2.37 18.14 3.25
C PHE A 27 -3.65 17.52 2.61
N CYS A 28 -3.55 16.31 2.09
CA CYS A 28 -4.67 15.50 1.60
C CYS A 28 -4.66 14.08 2.20
N GLY A 29 -3.88 13.83 3.24
CA GLY A 29 -3.70 12.52 3.84
C GLY A 29 -4.96 11.97 4.54
N SER A 30 -4.89 10.71 4.97
CA SER A 30 -6.02 9.97 5.58
C SER A 30 -6.58 10.71 6.80
N SER A 31 -5.73 11.38 7.59
CA SER A 31 -6.12 12.22 8.73
C SER A 31 -6.95 13.45 8.33
N VAL A 32 -6.75 14.00 7.14
CA VAL A 32 -7.54 15.12 6.60
C VAL A 32 -8.89 14.60 6.09
N ILE A 33 -8.87 13.48 5.36
CA ILE A 33 -10.10 12.83 4.87
C ILE A 33 -11.02 12.46 6.05
N ALA A 34 -10.45 11.94 7.15
CA ALA A 34 -11.21 11.60 8.35
C ALA A 34 -11.97 12.80 8.94
N LYS A 35 -11.45 14.01 8.81
CA LYS A 35 -12.15 15.23 9.28
C LYS A 35 -13.36 15.59 8.40
N TYR A 36 -13.38 15.16 7.14
CA TYR A 36 -14.44 15.45 6.18
C TYR A 36 -15.57 14.43 6.20
N ASN A 37 -15.35 13.27 6.83
CA ASN A 37 -16.33 12.17 6.86
C ASN A 37 -16.53 11.57 8.27
N ASP A 38 -16.64 12.44 9.25
CA ASP A 38 -17.02 12.11 10.65
C ASP A 38 -16.10 11.03 11.29
N GLY A 39 -14.81 11.06 10.93
CA GLY A 39 -13.83 10.14 11.46
C GLY A 39 -13.77 8.79 10.75
N PHE A 40 -14.52 8.59 9.66
CA PHE A 40 -14.45 7.34 8.90
C PHE A 40 -13.05 7.13 8.29
N GLY A 41 -12.42 8.20 7.78
CA GLY A 41 -11.14 8.15 7.09
C GLY A 41 -11.24 7.61 5.66
N THR A 42 -10.17 7.00 5.18
CA THR A 42 -10.12 6.40 3.84
C THR A 42 -10.67 4.97 3.85
N VAL A 43 -11.21 4.52 2.73
CA VAL A 43 -11.83 3.18 2.61
C VAL A 43 -10.82 2.08 2.30
N ASP A 44 -9.70 2.40 1.68
CA ASP A 44 -8.68 1.51 1.13
C ASP A 44 -7.87 0.69 2.14
N MET A 45 -8.02 0.98 3.44
CA MET A 45 -7.39 0.23 4.53
C MET A 45 -8.37 -0.64 5.32
N LYS A 46 -9.61 -0.80 4.83
CA LYS A 46 -10.70 -1.53 5.51
C LYS A 46 -11.36 -2.48 4.53
N ASN A 47 -11.99 -3.53 5.07
CA ASN A 47 -12.98 -4.26 4.29
C ASN A 47 -14.23 -3.38 4.18
N TYR A 48 -14.64 -3.04 2.97
CA TYR A 48 -15.77 -2.14 2.70
C TYR A 48 -16.77 -2.73 1.72
N ASP A 49 -17.97 -2.20 1.77
CA ASP A 49 -19.05 -2.44 0.82
C ASP A 49 -19.57 -1.12 0.24
N VAL A 50 -20.56 -1.20 -0.64
CA VAL A 50 -21.18 -0.03 -1.29
C VAL A 50 -21.77 0.94 -0.27
N LYS A 51 -22.43 0.43 0.78
CA LYS A 51 -23.05 1.26 1.82
C LYS A 51 -21.97 2.03 2.62
N MET A 52 -20.87 1.37 2.93
CA MET A 52 -19.76 2.02 3.64
C MET A 52 -19.14 3.14 2.80
N VAL A 53 -18.97 2.93 1.48
CA VAL A 53 -18.48 3.96 0.57
C VAL A 53 -19.47 5.13 0.48
N GLN A 54 -20.78 4.84 0.35
CA GLN A 54 -21.82 5.88 0.36
C GLN A 54 -21.79 6.70 1.66
N ASN A 55 -21.72 6.03 2.81
CA ASN A 55 -21.67 6.69 4.12
C ASN A 55 -20.40 7.54 4.28
N ALA A 56 -19.27 7.07 3.77
CA ALA A 56 -18.02 7.83 3.81
C ALA A 56 -18.04 9.08 2.92
N LEU A 57 -18.79 9.06 1.81
CA LEU A 57 -18.83 10.17 0.87
C LEU A 57 -20.00 11.14 1.12
N SER A 58 -21.10 10.68 1.73
CA SER A 58 -22.32 11.49 1.91
C SER A 58 -22.15 12.78 2.72
N PRO A 59 -21.28 12.88 3.76
CA PRO A 59 -21.07 14.13 4.47
C PRO A 59 -20.17 15.13 3.72
N MET A 60 -19.45 14.66 2.66
CA MET A 60 -18.41 15.44 1.98
C MET A 60 -19.00 16.38 0.92
N ASN A 61 -18.56 17.63 0.91
CA ASN A 61 -18.87 18.58 -0.14
C ASN A 61 -17.91 18.42 -1.36
N GLU A 62 -18.20 19.15 -2.46
CA GLU A 62 -17.40 19.05 -3.70
C GLU A 62 -15.90 19.39 -3.51
N LYS A 63 -15.55 20.31 -2.62
CA LYS A 63 -14.15 20.68 -2.36
C LYS A 63 -13.44 19.53 -1.63
N GLU A 64 -14.09 18.91 -0.66
CA GLU A 64 -13.59 17.78 0.11
C GLU A 64 -13.43 16.53 -0.77
N ILE A 65 -14.36 16.26 -1.68
CA ILE A 65 -14.23 15.21 -2.70
C ILE A 65 -13.01 15.48 -3.61
N LYS A 66 -12.72 16.74 -3.97
CA LYS A 66 -11.50 17.07 -4.73
C LYS A 66 -10.23 16.75 -3.93
N VAL A 67 -10.21 17.03 -2.63
CA VAL A 67 -9.08 16.68 -1.75
C VAL A 67 -8.94 15.16 -1.67
N TYR A 68 -10.04 14.42 -1.58
CA TYR A 68 -10.00 12.96 -1.57
C TYR A 68 -9.50 12.35 -2.89
N LYS A 69 -9.83 12.96 -4.04
CA LYS A 69 -9.21 12.57 -5.32
C LYS A 69 -7.70 12.77 -5.32
N LEU A 70 -7.23 13.88 -4.74
CA LEU A 70 -5.80 14.16 -4.62
C LEU A 70 -5.10 13.15 -3.70
N TYR A 71 -5.77 12.68 -2.63
CA TYR A 71 -5.28 11.59 -1.80
C TYR A 71 -4.90 10.37 -2.66
N TYR A 72 -5.78 9.88 -3.52
CA TYR A 72 -5.48 8.71 -4.36
C TYR A 72 -4.34 8.96 -5.35
N LEU A 73 -4.17 10.19 -5.86
CA LEU A 73 -3.02 10.51 -6.71
C LEU A 73 -1.70 10.45 -5.93
N VAL A 74 -1.70 10.91 -4.68
CA VAL A 74 -0.53 10.79 -3.78
C VAL A 74 -0.31 9.33 -3.39
N ASP A 75 -1.38 8.57 -3.19
CA ASP A 75 -1.29 7.16 -2.83
C ASP A 75 -0.70 6.30 -3.95
N PHE A 76 -0.92 6.61 -5.23
CA PHE A 76 -0.19 5.95 -6.33
C PHE A 76 1.34 6.10 -6.18
N ILE A 77 1.83 7.27 -5.75
CA ILE A 77 3.25 7.48 -5.50
C ILE A 77 3.70 6.64 -4.30
N PHE A 78 2.90 6.61 -3.23
CA PHE A 78 3.16 5.77 -2.06
C PHE A 78 3.25 4.29 -2.42
N VAL A 79 2.35 3.78 -3.25
CA VAL A 79 2.36 2.38 -3.71
C VAL A 79 3.69 2.02 -4.36
N LEU A 80 4.25 2.90 -5.20
CA LEU A 80 5.54 2.70 -5.85
C LEU A 80 6.70 2.73 -4.84
N CYS A 81 6.72 3.74 -3.96
CA CYS A 81 7.76 3.88 -2.94
C CYS A 81 7.74 2.72 -1.94
N PHE A 82 6.56 2.31 -1.49
CA PHE A 82 6.39 1.18 -0.60
C PHE A 82 6.75 -0.15 -1.28
N GLY A 83 6.37 -0.34 -2.54
CA GLY A 83 6.77 -1.49 -3.33
C GLY A 83 8.29 -1.61 -3.48
N ALA A 84 8.98 -0.51 -3.80
CA ALA A 84 10.43 -0.46 -3.87
C ALA A 84 11.09 -0.80 -2.51
N PHE A 85 10.55 -0.26 -1.41
CA PHE A 85 11.01 -0.55 -0.06
C PHE A 85 10.80 -2.03 0.31
N GLN A 86 9.64 -2.62 -0.02
CA GLN A 86 9.36 -4.02 0.23
C GLN A 86 10.31 -4.94 -0.55
N LEU A 87 10.56 -4.65 -1.83
CA LEU A 87 11.48 -5.41 -2.67
C LEU A 87 12.93 -5.30 -2.16
N MET A 88 13.35 -4.13 -1.72
CA MET A 88 14.67 -3.91 -1.12
C MET A 88 14.85 -4.76 0.14
N LEU A 89 13.89 -4.74 1.07
CA LEU A 89 13.96 -5.54 2.30
C LEU A 89 14.00 -7.04 2.00
N VAL A 90 13.16 -7.52 1.08
CA VAL A 90 13.15 -8.92 0.67
C VAL A 90 14.51 -9.31 0.09
N ASN A 91 15.09 -8.50 -0.80
CA ASN A 91 16.41 -8.74 -1.37
C ASN A 91 17.50 -8.82 -0.28
N ASP A 92 17.46 -7.91 0.69
CA ASP A 92 18.46 -7.87 1.75
C ASP A 92 18.31 -9.06 2.70
N VAL A 93 17.09 -9.41 3.09
CA VAL A 93 16.81 -10.50 4.02
C VAL A 93 17.12 -11.86 3.41
N PHE A 94 16.78 -12.08 2.12
CA PHE A 94 16.95 -13.36 1.44
C PHE A 94 18.17 -13.43 0.51
N SER A 95 19.16 -12.58 0.70
CA SER A 95 20.40 -12.55 -0.11
C SER A 95 21.20 -13.88 -0.11
N PHE A 96 20.90 -14.81 0.80
CA PHE A 96 21.49 -16.14 0.89
C PHE A 96 20.74 -17.20 0.06
N GLU A 97 19.49 -16.92 -0.36
CA GLU A 97 18.65 -17.89 -1.09
C GLU A 97 19.15 -18.06 -2.53
N ARG A 98 19.29 -19.32 -2.96
CA ARG A 98 19.78 -19.69 -4.29
C ARG A 98 18.73 -20.36 -5.17
N SER A 99 17.60 -20.77 -4.59
CA SER A 99 16.49 -21.38 -5.34
C SER A 99 15.74 -20.32 -6.13
N LYS A 100 15.69 -20.44 -7.46
CA LYS A 100 14.95 -19.55 -8.33
C LYS A 100 13.46 -19.52 -8.01
N LEU A 101 12.85 -20.67 -7.72
CA LEU A 101 11.43 -20.78 -7.41
C LEU A 101 11.09 -20.01 -6.12
N ILE A 102 11.86 -20.21 -5.06
CA ILE A 102 11.66 -19.49 -3.80
C ILE A 102 11.85 -17.99 -4.00
N THR A 103 12.86 -17.58 -4.75
CA THR A 103 13.10 -16.18 -5.09
C THR A 103 11.89 -15.57 -5.81
N TYR A 104 11.33 -16.24 -6.83
CA TYR A 104 10.15 -15.74 -7.54
C TYR A 104 8.92 -15.59 -6.62
N ILE A 105 8.69 -16.55 -5.71
CA ILE A 105 7.59 -16.46 -4.74
C ILE A 105 7.78 -15.25 -3.81
N ILE A 106 8.97 -15.10 -3.23
CA ILE A 106 9.27 -14.04 -2.26
C ILE A 106 9.16 -12.65 -2.88
N PHE A 107 9.66 -12.45 -4.10
CA PHE A 107 9.55 -11.18 -4.82
C PHE A 107 8.15 -10.96 -5.41
N GLY A 108 7.43 -12.03 -5.73
CA GLY A 108 6.08 -11.99 -6.28
C GLY A 108 5.07 -11.37 -5.30
N VAL A 109 5.22 -11.58 -3.99
CA VAL A 109 4.29 -11.05 -2.98
C VAL A 109 4.21 -9.52 -2.97
N PRO A 110 5.32 -8.75 -2.88
CA PRO A 110 5.29 -7.29 -2.97
C PRO A 110 4.75 -6.77 -4.31
N ILE A 111 5.11 -7.42 -5.41
CA ILE A 111 4.66 -7.04 -6.75
C ILE A 111 3.14 -7.23 -6.87
N PHE A 112 2.62 -8.39 -6.45
CA PHE A 112 1.18 -8.68 -6.45
C PHE A 112 0.42 -7.69 -5.57
N ARG A 113 0.92 -7.38 -4.37
CA ARG A 113 0.37 -6.34 -3.50
C ARG A 113 0.27 -4.99 -4.23
N GLY A 114 1.36 -4.55 -4.87
CA GLY A 114 1.39 -3.29 -5.59
C GLY A 114 0.38 -3.23 -6.74
N ILE A 115 0.22 -4.33 -7.49
CA ILE A 115 -0.78 -4.44 -8.57
C ILE A 115 -2.21 -4.31 -8.00
N CYS A 116 -2.51 -5.03 -6.91
CA CYS A 116 -3.82 -4.95 -6.26
C CYS A 116 -4.14 -3.52 -5.80
N ASP A 117 -3.16 -2.85 -5.23
CA ASP A 117 -3.27 -1.48 -4.72
C ASP A 117 -3.52 -0.45 -5.85
N ILE A 118 -2.78 -0.58 -6.96
CA ILE A 118 -2.98 0.27 -8.15
C ILE A 118 -4.39 0.10 -8.72
N ILE A 119 -4.88 -1.13 -8.84
CA ILE A 119 -6.23 -1.42 -9.37
C ILE A 119 -7.30 -0.86 -8.43
N GLU A 120 -7.16 -1.08 -7.14
CA GLU A 120 -8.05 -0.52 -6.12
C GLU A 120 -8.12 0.99 -6.21
N ASN A 121 -6.96 1.68 -6.17
CA ASN A 121 -6.89 3.13 -6.24
C ASN A 121 -7.50 3.70 -7.51
N ALA A 122 -7.30 3.03 -8.65
CA ALA A 122 -7.90 3.45 -9.91
C ALA A 122 -9.43 3.37 -9.87
N ILE A 123 -10.01 2.31 -9.30
CA ILE A 123 -11.45 2.14 -9.17
C ILE A 123 -12.03 3.16 -8.19
N LEU A 124 -11.38 3.38 -7.04
CA LEU A 124 -11.84 4.33 -6.04
C LEU A 124 -11.73 5.78 -6.53
N LEU A 125 -10.65 6.14 -7.23
CA LEU A 125 -10.52 7.44 -7.87
C LEU A 125 -11.60 7.66 -8.94
N TRP A 126 -11.91 6.64 -9.75
CA TRP A 126 -13.01 6.70 -10.72
C TRP A 126 -14.36 6.86 -10.01
N THR A 127 -14.62 6.15 -8.92
CA THR A 127 -15.84 6.30 -8.11
C THR A 127 -15.99 7.72 -7.57
N LEU A 128 -14.93 8.34 -7.07
CA LEU A 128 -14.96 9.74 -6.67
C LEU A 128 -15.20 10.69 -7.85
N HIS A 129 -14.79 10.31 -9.06
CA HIS A 129 -15.01 11.13 -10.25
C HIS A 129 -16.47 11.12 -10.70
N THR A 130 -17.15 9.98 -10.58
CA THR A 130 -18.56 9.78 -10.97
C THR A 130 -19.56 10.11 -9.86
N TYR A 131 -19.10 10.36 -8.62
CA TYR A 131 -19.96 10.69 -7.50
C TYR A 131 -20.88 11.88 -7.82
N PRO A 132 -22.21 11.82 -7.52
CA PRO A 132 -22.86 10.87 -6.60
C PRO A 132 -23.27 9.51 -7.19
N VAL A 133 -23.01 9.23 -8.47
CA VAL A 133 -23.34 7.94 -9.09
C VAL A 133 -22.26 6.92 -8.72
N ILE A 134 -22.62 5.93 -7.91
CA ILE A 134 -21.71 4.86 -7.47
C ILE A 134 -22.04 3.56 -8.21
N ASN A 135 -21.03 2.96 -8.85
CA ASN A 135 -21.16 1.67 -9.50
C ASN A 135 -20.88 0.56 -8.47
N GLU A 136 -21.92 -0.16 -8.05
CA GLU A 136 -21.85 -1.20 -7.04
C GLU A 136 -20.90 -2.36 -7.42
N MET A 137 -20.90 -2.74 -8.71
CA MET A 137 -20.01 -3.80 -9.20
C MET A 137 -18.54 -3.39 -9.10
N ALA A 138 -18.21 -2.15 -9.46
CA ALA A 138 -16.86 -1.62 -9.35
C ALA A 138 -16.37 -1.59 -7.90
N ILE A 139 -17.21 -1.14 -6.97
CA ILE A 139 -16.90 -1.16 -5.54
C ILE A 139 -16.68 -2.60 -5.02
N SER A 140 -17.54 -3.54 -5.42
CA SER A 140 -17.38 -4.95 -5.04
C SER A 140 -16.06 -5.56 -5.55
N ILE A 141 -15.65 -5.21 -6.77
CA ILE A 141 -14.36 -5.62 -7.33
C ILE A 141 -13.20 -4.96 -6.55
N SER A 142 -13.28 -3.66 -6.32
CA SER A 142 -12.26 -2.90 -5.57
C SER A 142 -12.05 -3.49 -4.17
N ALA A 143 -13.12 -3.80 -3.43
CA ALA A 143 -13.06 -4.41 -2.11
C ALA A 143 -12.33 -5.78 -2.09
N LYS A 144 -12.44 -6.56 -3.18
CA LYS A 144 -11.67 -7.81 -3.32
C LYS A 144 -10.17 -7.54 -3.48
N PHE A 145 -9.80 -6.51 -4.25
CA PHE A 145 -8.40 -6.10 -4.38
C PHE A 145 -7.85 -5.57 -3.06
N THR A 146 -8.63 -4.81 -2.29
CA THR A 146 -8.27 -4.40 -0.92
C THR A 146 -7.98 -5.61 -0.04
N SER A 147 -8.87 -6.60 -0.03
CA SER A 147 -8.68 -7.82 0.77
C SER A 147 -7.42 -8.58 0.36
N ALA A 148 -7.17 -8.71 -0.96
CA ALA A 148 -5.97 -9.34 -1.50
C ALA A 148 -4.69 -8.56 -1.14
N LYS A 149 -4.71 -7.22 -1.25
CA LYS A 149 -3.64 -6.32 -0.83
C LYS A 149 -3.29 -6.51 0.65
N LEU A 150 -4.29 -6.42 1.53
CA LEU A 150 -4.10 -6.56 2.97
C LEU A 150 -3.57 -7.94 3.37
N MET A 151 -4.05 -9.00 2.71
CA MET A 151 -3.51 -10.36 2.92
C MET A 151 -2.05 -10.45 2.47
N SER A 152 -1.72 -9.85 1.32
CA SER A 152 -0.34 -9.83 0.80
C SER A 152 0.63 -9.09 1.73
N ILE A 153 0.19 -8.00 2.38
CA ILE A 153 0.99 -7.30 3.40
C ILE A 153 1.29 -8.22 4.57
N LYS A 154 0.29 -8.95 5.08
CA LYS A 154 0.48 -9.91 6.18
C LYS A 154 1.46 -11.02 5.80
N VAL A 155 1.32 -11.59 4.60
CA VAL A 155 2.24 -12.61 4.08
C VAL A 155 3.65 -12.05 3.94
N TRP A 156 3.81 -10.83 3.42
CA TRP A 156 5.10 -10.18 3.30
C TRP A 156 5.79 -9.96 4.67
N ILE A 157 5.05 -9.47 5.68
CA ILE A 157 5.57 -9.30 7.04
C ILE A 157 6.06 -10.63 7.61
N LEU A 158 5.27 -11.70 7.43
CA LEU A 158 5.62 -13.04 7.89
C LEU A 158 6.89 -13.55 7.18
N LEU A 159 6.99 -13.38 5.87
CA LEU A 159 8.17 -13.76 5.10
C LEU A 159 9.43 -13.03 5.60
N VAL A 160 9.34 -11.70 5.78
CA VAL A 160 10.48 -10.92 6.30
C VAL A 160 10.87 -11.39 7.69
N ALA A 161 9.91 -11.65 8.58
CA ALA A 161 10.20 -12.16 9.93
C ALA A 161 10.90 -13.54 9.90
N ILE A 162 10.40 -14.48 9.09
CA ILE A 162 11.02 -15.80 8.90
C ILE A 162 12.45 -15.66 8.35
N GLY A 163 12.63 -14.82 7.33
CA GLY A 163 13.93 -14.60 6.72
C GLY A 163 14.94 -13.99 7.67
N LEU A 164 14.54 -13.05 8.54
CA LEU A 164 15.39 -12.48 9.58
C LEU A 164 15.82 -13.54 10.61
N ILE A 165 14.88 -14.35 11.10
CA ILE A 165 15.17 -15.45 12.03
C ILE A 165 16.18 -16.42 11.40
N TRP A 166 15.92 -16.81 10.15
CA TRP A 166 16.81 -17.72 9.43
C TRP A 166 18.22 -17.14 9.27
N ARG A 167 18.32 -15.86 8.98
CA ARG A 167 19.61 -15.16 8.87
C ARG A 167 20.40 -15.14 10.19
N VAL A 168 19.69 -14.93 11.32
CA VAL A 168 20.31 -15.03 12.66
C VAL A 168 20.83 -16.44 12.92
N ILE A 169 20.04 -17.48 12.61
CA ILE A 169 20.46 -18.88 12.78
C ILE A 169 21.73 -19.18 11.94
N LEU A 170 21.78 -18.72 10.69
CA LEU A 170 22.95 -18.88 9.83
C LEU A 170 24.19 -18.16 10.37
N TYR A 171 23.99 -17.00 10.99
CA TYR A 171 25.09 -16.25 11.62
C TYR A 171 25.64 -16.95 12.86
N LEU A 172 24.79 -17.52 13.71
CA LEU A 172 25.16 -18.21 14.92
C LEU A 172 25.86 -19.59 14.66
N LYS A 173 25.68 -20.15 13.46
CA LYS A 173 26.31 -21.41 13.05
C LYS A 173 27.70 -21.24 12.40
N ARG A 174 28.16 -20.01 12.22
CA ARG A 174 29.50 -19.68 11.70
C ARG A 174 30.50 -19.47 12.81
#